data_32ed77175734280d74bd18a5896aef06
#
_entry.id   32ed77175734280d74bd18a5896aef06
#
_cell.length_a   1.000
_cell.length_b   1.000
_cell.length_c   1.000
_cell.angle_alpha   90.00
_cell.angle_beta   90.00
_cell.angle_gamma   90.00
#
_symmetry.space_group_name_H-M   'P 1'
#
loop_
_entity.id
_entity.type
_entity.pdbx_description
1 polymer ?
#
loop_
_entity_poly.entity_id
_entity_poly.type
_entity_poly.pdbx_seq_one_letter_code
_entity_poly.pdbx_strand_id
1 'polypeptide(L)'
;LSSHFHPDHFNREVLLWKVERPDIHYIFSKDILKHRRATREDATYINKGDVYEDPNIRIEAFGSTDVGISFLIDLQGIRLFHAGDLNNWHWSEESTPQEIRKAEGDFLAEVKYLQQTAPSVDVAMFPVDNRIGKDYMRGAEQFVERIKTAIFVPMHFSEEYKGGNAFREFAESKGCRFLSITRRGESFDITQ
;
A
#
# COMPACT_ATOMS: atom_id res chain seq x y z
N LEU A 1 -7.54 8.43 -2.70
CA LEU A 1 -6.98 8.04 -1.40
C LEU A 1 -5.56 8.59 -1.24
N SER A 2 -5.12 8.81 0.02
CA SER A 2 -3.70 9.05 0.34
C SER A 2 -3.38 8.47 1.71
N SER A 3 -2.31 7.65 1.75
CA SER A 3 -1.92 6.86 2.93
C SER A 3 -1.23 7.68 4.02
N HIS A 4 -0.51 8.74 3.65
CA HIS A 4 0.20 9.60 4.60
C HIS A 4 0.73 10.90 3.95
N PHE A 5 1.38 11.74 4.76
CA PHE A 5 1.71 13.14 4.42
C PHE A 5 2.99 13.33 3.61
N HIS A 6 3.83 12.31 3.41
CA HIS A 6 5.10 12.45 2.68
C HIS A 6 4.87 12.94 1.24
N PRO A 7 5.80 13.70 0.64
CA PRO A 7 5.59 14.34 -0.67
C PRO A 7 5.35 13.38 -1.83
N ASP A 8 5.87 12.17 -1.74
CA ASP A 8 5.70 11.10 -2.73
C ASP A 8 4.36 10.35 -2.59
N HIS A 9 3.63 10.56 -1.47
CA HIS A 9 2.31 9.98 -1.21
C HIS A 9 1.18 11.01 -1.18
N PHE A 10 1.48 12.28 -0.90
CA PHE A 10 0.52 13.36 -0.88
C PHE A 10 1.05 14.64 -1.54
N ASN A 11 0.49 14.96 -2.71
CA ASN A 11 0.67 16.26 -3.36
C ASN A 11 -0.62 17.10 -3.22
N ARG A 12 -0.48 18.35 -2.72
CA ARG A 12 -1.62 19.27 -2.57
C ARG A 12 -2.34 19.59 -3.89
N GLU A 13 -1.67 19.41 -5.02
CA GLU A 13 -2.28 19.62 -6.35
C GLU A 13 -3.51 18.73 -6.57
N VAL A 14 -3.59 17.56 -5.92
CA VAL A 14 -4.78 16.69 -6.03
C VAL A 14 -6.05 17.40 -5.56
N LEU A 15 -5.95 18.38 -4.64
CA LEU A 15 -7.09 19.14 -4.15
C LEU A 15 -7.68 20.05 -5.24
N LEU A 16 -6.88 20.46 -6.22
CA LEU A 16 -7.32 21.28 -7.35
C LEU A 16 -8.22 20.51 -8.32
N TRP A 17 -8.18 19.19 -8.30
CA TRP A 17 -9.04 18.37 -9.16
C TRP A 17 -10.54 18.57 -8.89
N LYS A 18 -10.91 19.04 -7.69
CA LYS A 18 -12.29 19.44 -7.39
C LYS A 18 -12.81 20.59 -8.23
N VAL A 19 -11.93 21.37 -8.84
CA VAL A 19 -12.35 22.45 -9.78
C VAL A 19 -12.99 21.86 -11.04
N GLU A 20 -12.42 20.75 -11.54
CA GLU A 20 -12.91 20.06 -12.74
C GLU A 20 -13.90 18.93 -12.39
N ARG A 21 -13.72 18.31 -11.22
CA ARG A 21 -14.52 17.18 -10.72
C ARG A 21 -15.02 17.49 -9.31
N PRO A 22 -16.06 18.32 -9.15
CA PRO A 22 -16.61 18.70 -7.82
C PRO A 22 -17.13 17.52 -7.01
N ASP A 23 -17.46 16.41 -7.67
CA ASP A 23 -17.94 15.16 -7.11
C ASP A 23 -16.85 14.29 -6.48
N ILE A 24 -15.58 14.66 -6.56
CA ILE A 24 -14.48 13.88 -5.94
C ILE A 24 -14.64 13.88 -4.43
N HIS A 25 -14.67 12.67 -3.86
CA HIS A 25 -14.54 12.42 -2.43
C HIS A 25 -13.10 12.01 -2.11
N TYR A 26 -12.42 12.82 -1.30
CA TYR A 26 -11.09 12.48 -0.81
C TYR A 26 -11.18 11.76 0.53
N ILE A 27 -10.44 10.66 0.66
CA ILE A 27 -10.28 9.91 1.89
C ILE A 27 -8.79 9.83 2.17
N PHE A 28 -8.36 10.47 3.24
CA PHE A 28 -6.95 10.62 3.61
C PHE A 28 -6.68 10.08 5.00
N SER A 29 -5.43 9.70 5.24
CA SER A 29 -4.96 9.44 6.60
C SER A 29 -5.01 10.70 7.46
N LYS A 30 -5.33 10.55 8.75
CA LYS A 30 -5.38 11.64 9.73
C LYS A 30 -4.04 12.36 9.91
N ASP A 31 -2.92 11.74 9.60
CA ASP A 31 -1.61 12.38 9.69
C ASP A 31 -1.44 13.51 8.66
N ILE A 32 -2.07 13.44 7.49
CA ILE A 32 -2.10 14.52 6.49
C ILE A 32 -2.70 15.79 7.09
N LEU A 33 -3.81 15.65 7.84
CA LEU A 33 -4.42 16.77 8.58
C LEU A 33 -3.51 17.25 9.73
N LYS A 34 -2.95 16.32 10.50
CA LYS A 34 -2.03 16.61 11.61
C LYS A 34 -0.81 17.39 11.15
N HIS A 35 -0.27 17.06 9.99
CA HIS A 35 0.87 17.76 9.38
C HIS A 35 0.47 18.98 8.53
N ARG A 36 -0.82 19.40 8.60
CA ARG A 36 -1.35 20.60 7.93
C ARG A 36 -1.12 20.60 6.41
N ARG A 37 -1.13 19.39 5.81
CA ARG A 37 -0.99 19.25 4.36
C ARG A 37 -2.31 19.52 3.64
N ALA A 38 -3.44 19.31 4.32
CA ALA A 38 -4.80 19.62 3.90
C ALA A 38 -5.62 20.13 5.09
N THR A 39 -6.82 20.67 4.85
CA THR A 39 -7.74 21.19 5.87
C THR A 39 -8.83 20.18 6.21
N ARG A 40 -9.65 20.45 7.24
CA ARG A 40 -10.75 19.54 7.65
C ARG A 40 -11.82 19.40 6.58
N GLU A 41 -12.02 20.43 5.76
CA GLU A 41 -13.06 20.52 4.73
C GLU A 41 -12.64 19.81 3.44
N ASP A 42 -11.35 19.51 3.26
CA ASP A 42 -10.83 18.93 2.03
C ASP A 42 -11.21 17.46 1.85
N ALA A 43 -11.27 16.69 2.95
CA ALA A 43 -11.40 15.24 2.88
C ALA A 43 -12.11 14.62 4.10
N THR A 44 -12.53 13.37 3.96
CA THR A 44 -12.78 12.47 5.09
C THR A 44 -11.45 11.91 5.57
N TYR A 45 -11.19 12.03 6.88
CA TYR A 45 -9.94 11.59 7.49
C TYR A 45 -10.16 10.33 8.32
N ILE A 46 -9.40 9.29 8.00
CA ILE A 46 -9.45 7.99 8.68
C ILE A 46 -8.09 7.63 9.28
N ASN A 47 -8.11 6.79 10.28
CA ASN A 47 -6.93 6.25 10.96
C ASN A 47 -7.07 4.73 11.07
N LYS A 48 -6.01 4.02 11.48
CA LYS A 48 -6.05 2.57 11.71
C LYS A 48 -7.29 2.17 12.51
N GLY A 49 -8.07 1.22 11.99
CA GLY A 49 -9.31 0.71 12.56
C GLY A 49 -10.57 1.49 12.17
N ASP A 50 -10.44 2.66 11.52
CA ASP A 50 -11.60 3.39 11.01
C ASP A 50 -12.07 2.75 9.68
N VAL A 51 -13.38 2.84 9.45
CA VAL A 51 -14.03 2.41 8.20
C VAL A 51 -14.74 3.60 7.58
N TYR A 52 -14.53 3.80 6.28
CA TYR A 52 -15.39 4.63 5.43
C TYR A 52 -16.24 3.72 4.56
N GLU A 53 -17.52 4.04 4.45
CA GLU A 53 -18.44 3.28 3.61
C GLU A 53 -19.48 4.20 2.97
N ASP A 54 -19.74 3.97 1.69
CA ASP A 54 -20.84 4.54 0.94
C ASP A 54 -21.46 3.45 0.02
N PRO A 55 -22.54 3.73 -0.74
CA PRO A 55 -23.18 2.70 -1.57
C PRO A 55 -22.28 2.02 -2.62
N ASN A 56 -21.13 2.59 -2.95
CA ASN A 56 -20.26 2.13 -4.02
C ASN A 56 -18.96 1.49 -3.53
N ILE A 57 -18.48 1.89 -2.32
CA ILE A 57 -17.15 1.50 -1.86
C ILE A 57 -17.13 1.39 -0.33
N ARG A 58 -16.42 0.39 0.17
CA ARG A 58 -16.04 0.26 1.58
C ARG A 58 -14.53 0.29 1.69
N ILE A 59 -14.00 1.13 2.57
CA ILE A 59 -12.57 1.29 2.82
C ILE A 59 -12.31 1.12 4.30
N GLU A 60 -11.50 0.14 4.65
CA GLU A 60 -11.03 -0.10 6.01
C GLU A 60 -9.55 0.25 6.10
N ALA A 61 -9.19 1.03 7.12
CA ALA A 61 -7.82 1.48 7.34
C ALA A 61 -7.07 0.51 8.26
N PHE A 62 -5.93 0.02 7.79
CA PHE A 62 -4.98 -0.79 8.56
C PHE A 62 -3.72 0.04 8.88
N GLY A 63 -2.82 -0.51 9.69
CA GLY A 63 -1.59 0.18 10.07
C GLY A 63 -0.55 0.23 8.96
N SER A 64 0.54 0.93 9.27
CA SER A 64 1.75 1.01 8.46
C SER A 64 2.95 0.78 9.37
N THR A 65 4.11 0.50 8.80
CA THR A 65 5.38 0.33 9.52
C THR A 65 6.34 1.50 9.33
N ASP A 66 5.91 2.51 8.57
CA ASP A 66 6.47 3.85 8.59
C ASP A 66 5.43 4.81 9.18
N VAL A 67 4.83 5.68 8.40
CA VAL A 67 3.75 6.58 8.85
C VAL A 67 2.45 6.31 8.10
N GLY A 68 1.33 6.79 8.67
CA GLY A 68 0.02 6.73 8.05
C GLY A 68 -0.65 5.36 8.15
N ILE A 69 -1.30 4.97 7.07
CA ILE A 69 -2.17 3.80 7.00
C ILE A 69 -2.02 3.05 5.67
N SER A 70 -2.41 1.79 5.67
CA SER A 70 -2.74 1.01 4.48
C SER A 70 -4.27 0.88 4.34
N PHE A 71 -4.74 0.52 3.16
CA PHE A 71 -6.17 0.46 2.84
C PHE A 71 -6.58 -0.93 2.36
N LEU A 72 -7.64 -1.47 2.94
CA LEU A 72 -8.41 -2.55 2.34
C LEU A 72 -9.67 -1.94 1.72
N ILE A 73 -9.86 -2.17 0.43
CA ILE A 73 -10.89 -1.51 -0.38
C ILE A 73 -11.76 -2.58 -1.01
N ASP A 74 -13.05 -2.59 -0.66
CA ASP A 74 -14.05 -3.41 -1.33
C ASP A 74 -14.81 -2.51 -2.33
N LEU A 75 -14.66 -2.79 -3.62
CA LEU A 75 -15.26 -2.04 -4.72
C LEU A 75 -15.88 -2.99 -5.74
N GLN A 76 -17.21 -2.97 -5.87
CA GLN A 76 -17.95 -3.77 -6.86
C GLN A 76 -17.59 -5.28 -6.86
N GLY A 77 -17.37 -5.84 -5.67
CA GLY A 77 -17.01 -7.25 -5.50
C GLY A 77 -15.53 -7.57 -5.67
N ILE A 78 -14.70 -6.58 -5.96
CA ILE A 78 -13.23 -6.69 -5.99
C ILE A 78 -12.66 -6.20 -4.68
N ARG A 79 -11.83 -6.99 -4.04
CA ARG A 79 -11.10 -6.64 -2.82
C ARG A 79 -9.66 -6.26 -3.14
N LEU A 80 -9.32 -4.99 -2.97
CA LEU A 80 -8.01 -4.43 -3.24
C LEU A 80 -7.32 -4.03 -1.94
N PHE A 81 -6.06 -4.40 -1.79
CA PHE A 81 -5.20 -3.93 -0.71
C PHE A 81 -4.14 -2.98 -1.26
N HIS A 82 -4.07 -1.77 -0.72
CA HIS A 82 -3.02 -0.80 -1.00
C HIS A 82 -2.17 -0.60 0.26
N ALA A 83 -0.95 -1.08 0.23
CA ALA A 83 -0.07 -1.14 1.40
C ALA A 83 0.36 0.24 1.94
N GLY A 84 0.30 1.32 1.13
CA GLY A 84 1.01 2.54 1.50
C GLY A 84 2.48 2.22 1.75
N ASP A 85 2.99 2.59 2.92
CA ASP A 85 4.36 2.25 3.36
C ASP A 85 4.39 1.10 4.38
N LEU A 86 3.38 0.26 4.37
CA LEU A 86 3.46 -1.01 5.09
C LEU A 86 4.46 -1.93 4.38
N ASN A 87 5.62 -2.17 4.99
CA ASN A 87 6.66 -3.06 4.49
C ASN A 87 7.59 -3.50 5.64
N ASN A 88 8.40 -4.52 5.40
CA ASN A 88 9.49 -4.89 6.28
C ASN A 88 10.72 -4.00 6.00
N TRP A 89 10.77 -2.81 6.61
CA TRP A 89 11.85 -1.84 6.47
C TRP A 89 13.07 -2.22 7.31
N HIS A 90 13.66 -3.39 7.03
CA HIS A 90 14.74 -3.97 7.85
C HIS A 90 16.12 -3.31 7.67
N TRP A 91 16.38 -2.66 6.52
CA TRP A 91 17.66 -1.98 6.20
C TRP A 91 18.88 -2.77 6.69
N SER A 92 18.96 -4.05 6.33
CA SER A 92 19.85 -5.04 6.95
C SER A 92 21.36 -4.71 6.84
N GLU A 93 21.76 -3.84 5.91
CA GLU A 93 23.14 -3.40 5.73
C GLU A 93 23.53 -2.20 6.60
N GLU A 94 22.54 -1.50 7.16
CA GLU A 94 22.71 -0.30 7.97
C GLU A 94 22.23 -0.46 9.44
N SER A 95 21.33 -1.43 9.68
CA SER A 95 20.66 -1.65 10.95
C SER A 95 21.35 -2.71 11.81
N THR A 96 21.22 -2.57 13.11
CA THR A 96 21.63 -3.60 14.05
C THR A 96 20.71 -4.84 13.97
N PRO A 97 21.17 -6.02 14.40
CA PRO A 97 20.31 -7.22 14.44
C PRO A 97 19.04 -7.04 15.28
N GLN A 98 19.06 -6.14 16.27
CA GLN A 98 17.89 -5.85 17.10
C GLN A 98 16.85 -5.01 16.32
N GLU A 99 17.30 -3.99 15.59
CA GLU A 99 16.44 -3.15 14.74
C GLU A 99 15.82 -3.95 13.62
N ILE A 100 16.60 -4.84 12.96
CA ILE A 100 16.09 -5.75 11.94
C ILE A 100 14.96 -6.62 12.49
N ARG A 101 15.17 -7.26 13.65
CA ARG A 101 14.12 -8.08 14.29
C ARG A 101 12.90 -7.27 14.68
N LYS A 102 13.11 -6.03 15.13
CA LYS A 102 12.00 -5.13 15.48
C LYS A 102 11.19 -4.76 14.24
N ALA A 103 11.83 -4.33 13.17
CA ALA A 103 11.16 -3.97 11.92
C ALA A 103 10.35 -5.14 11.36
N GLU A 104 10.94 -6.33 11.34
CA GLU A 104 10.24 -7.55 10.92
C GLU A 104 9.06 -7.90 11.85
N GLY A 105 9.25 -7.80 13.15
CA GLY A 105 8.19 -8.07 14.13
C GLY A 105 7.01 -7.12 14.01
N ASP A 106 7.28 -5.82 13.86
CA ASP A 106 6.25 -4.80 13.68
C ASP A 106 5.47 -5.04 12.36
N PHE A 107 6.18 -5.33 11.27
CA PHE A 107 5.58 -5.65 9.99
C PHE A 107 4.69 -6.89 10.05
N LEU A 108 5.21 -7.99 10.60
CA LEU A 108 4.46 -9.25 10.71
C LEU A 108 3.24 -9.12 11.62
N ALA A 109 3.29 -8.26 12.63
CA ALA A 109 2.13 -7.98 13.48
C ALA A 109 1.00 -7.28 12.69
N GLU A 110 1.33 -6.30 11.84
CA GLU A 110 0.35 -5.64 10.97
C GLU A 110 -0.22 -6.61 9.91
N VAL A 111 0.62 -7.41 9.27
CA VAL A 111 0.15 -8.42 8.30
C VAL A 111 -0.75 -9.46 8.97
N LYS A 112 -0.42 -9.90 10.19
CA LYS A 112 -1.26 -10.82 10.96
C LYS A 112 -2.62 -10.20 11.29
N TYR A 113 -2.65 -8.91 11.64
CA TYR A 113 -3.90 -8.20 11.90
C TYR A 113 -4.75 -8.10 10.61
N LEU A 114 -4.15 -7.75 9.48
CA LEU A 114 -4.82 -7.75 8.17
C LEU A 114 -5.36 -9.15 7.82
N GLN A 115 -4.57 -10.21 8.03
CA GLN A 115 -4.96 -11.59 7.72
C GLN A 115 -6.23 -12.05 8.44
N GLN A 116 -6.47 -11.56 9.66
CA GLN A 116 -7.68 -11.88 10.42
C GLN A 116 -8.96 -11.36 9.75
N THR A 117 -8.86 -10.20 9.06
CA THR A 117 -9.99 -9.57 8.35
C THR A 117 -10.02 -10.02 6.87
N ALA A 118 -8.88 -10.07 6.23
CA ALA A 118 -8.72 -10.37 4.81
C ALA A 118 -7.63 -11.41 4.57
N PRO A 119 -7.93 -12.72 4.74
CA PRO A 119 -6.98 -13.79 4.43
C PRO A 119 -6.68 -13.91 2.94
N SER A 120 -7.48 -13.26 2.10
CA SER A 120 -7.28 -13.17 0.65
C SER A 120 -7.67 -11.81 0.11
N VAL A 121 -6.98 -11.40 -0.97
CA VAL A 121 -7.29 -10.18 -1.75
C VAL A 121 -7.19 -10.48 -3.24
N ASP A 122 -8.02 -9.79 -4.04
CA ASP A 122 -7.98 -9.93 -5.49
C ASP A 122 -6.79 -9.17 -6.07
N VAL A 123 -6.50 -7.98 -5.53
CA VAL A 123 -5.36 -7.16 -5.96
C VAL A 123 -4.59 -6.66 -4.74
N ALA A 124 -3.27 -6.87 -4.72
CA ALA A 124 -2.38 -6.22 -3.76
C ALA A 124 -1.43 -5.26 -4.49
N MET A 125 -1.46 -3.99 -4.10
CA MET A 125 -0.47 -2.98 -4.45
C MET A 125 0.51 -2.86 -3.29
N PHE A 126 1.75 -3.36 -3.47
CA PHE A 126 2.67 -3.57 -2.35
C PHE A 126 4.10 -3.12 -2.67
N PRO A 127 4.82 -2.51 -1.69
CA PRO A 127 6.19 -2.05 -1.89
C PRO A 127 7.18 -3.17 -2.25
N VAL A 128 7.95 -2.94 -3.32
CA VAL A 128 9.13 -3.71 -3.70
C VAL A 128 10.25 -2.71 -3.95
N ASP A 129 10.90 -2.28 -2.88
CA ASP A 129 11.81 -1.13 -2.87
C ASP A 129 13.26 -1.56 -2.72
N ASN A 130 14.02 -1.52 -3.81
CA ASN A 130 15.43 -1.94 -3.84
C ASN A 130 16.38 -1.02 -3.03
N ARG A 131 15.90 0.16 -2.58
CA ARG A 131 16.68 1.04 -1.70
C ARG A 131 16.93 0.43 -0.33
N ILE A 132 16.08 -0.53 0.11
CA ILE A 132 16.29 -1.26 1.36
C ILE A 132 17.63 -2.04 1.34
N GLY A 133 18.22 -2.26 0.17
CA GLY A 133 19.44 -3.01 0.02
C GLY A 133 19.20 -4.52 -0.14
N LYS A 134 20.09 -5.33 0.43
CA LYS A 134 19.97 -6.80 0.37
C LYS A 134 18.64 -7.27 0.95
N ASP A 135 18.07 -8.28 0.32
CA ASP A 135 16.80 -8.92 0.72
C ASP A 135 15.57 -7.96 0.70
N TYR A 136 15.61 -6.92 -0.16
CA TYR A 136 14.55 -5.89 -0.26
C TYR A 136 13.15 -6.45 -0.60
N MET A 137 13.05 -7.63 -1.18
CA MET A 137 11.78 -8.30 -1.49
C MET A 137 11.16 -9.02 -0.28
N ARG A 138 11.89 -9.13 0.84
CA ARG A 138 11.48 -9.89 2.02
C ARG A 138 10.09 -9.53 2.54
N GLY A 139 9.74 -8.24 2.56
CA GLY A 139 8.41 -7.82 2.99
C GLY A 139 7.30 -8.32 2.06
N ALA A 140 7.51 -8.18 0.75
CA ALA A 140 6.57 -8.68 -0.26
C ALA A 140 6.45 -10.21 -0.24
N GLU A 141 7.57 -10.94 -0.04
CA GLU A 141 7.58 -12.40 0.14
C GLU A 141 6.73 -12.82 1.34
N GLN A 142 7.00 -12.20 2.49
CA GLN A 142 6.28 -12.47 3.73
C GLN A 142 4.79 -12.14 3.63
N PHE A 143 4.42 -11.13 2.85
CA PHE A 143 3.03 -10.74 2.60
C PHE A 143 2.30 -11.82 1.79
N VAL A 144 2.78 -12.18 0.59
CA VAL A 144 2.10 -13.17 -0.28
C VAL A 144 2.09 -14.59 0.29
N GLU A 145 2.99 -14.90 1.22
CA GLU A 145 2.97 -16.17 1.97
C GLU A 145 1.83 -16.25 3.00
N ARG A 146 1.31 -15.11 3.44
CA ARG A 146 0.28 -15.02 4.51
C ARG A 146 -1.07 -14.59 3.99
N ILE A 147 -1.09 -13.74 2.97
CA ILE A 147 -2.31 -13.21 2.36
C ILE A 147 -2.40 -13.77 0.94
N LYS A 148 -3.38 -14.64 0.70
CA LYS A 148 -3.60 -15.17 -0.65
C LYS A 148 -3.93 -14.01 -1.59
N THR A 149 -3.07 -13.79 -2.59
CA THR A 149 -3.15 -12.67 -3.51
C THR A 149 -3.36 -13.19 -4.92
N ALA A 150 -4.45 -12.77 -5.59
CA ALA A 150 -4.69 -13.19 -6.97
C ALA A 150 -3.82 -12.38 -7.96
N ILE A 151 -3.76 -11.07 -7.77
CA ILE A 151 -2.97 -10.16 -8.63
C ILE A 151 -2.04 -9.33 -7.74
N PHE A 152 -0.75 -9.35 -8.05
CA PHE A 152 0.26 -8.54 -7.36
C PHE A 152 0.76 -7.40 -8.26
N VAL A 153 0.73 -6.17 -7.74
CA VAL A 153 1.20 -4.96 -8.40
C VAL A 153 2.33 -4.37 -7.55
N PRO A 154 3.59 -4.39 -8.05
CA PRO A 154 4.69 -3.78 -7.32
C PRO A 154 4.53 -2.26 -7.32
N MET A 155 4.90 -1.63 -6.21
CA MET A 155 4.97 -0.17 -6.08
C MET A 155 6.18 0.25 -5.26
N HIS A 156 6.39 1.56 -5.07
CA HIS A 156 7.43 2.16 -4.23
C HIS A 156 8.88 1.96 -4.73
N PHE A 157 9.06 1.71 -6.02
CA PHE A 157 10.37 1.52 -6.65
C PHE A 157 10.84 2.72 -7.49
N SER A 158 10.17 3.88 -7.35
CA SER A 158 10.45 5.10 -8.14
C SER A 158 10.47 4.82 -9.66
N GLU A 159 11.61 4.96 -10.31
CA GLU A 159 11.83 4.62 -11.74
C GLU A 159 12.67 3.35 -11.93
N GLU A 160 12.96 2.63 -10.83
CA GLU A 160 13.72 1.37 -10.85
C GLU A 160 12.82 0.17 -11.21
N TYR A 161 12.18 0.25 -12.38
CA TYR A 161 11.22 -0.77 -12.86
C TYR A 161 11.79 -2.19 -12.83
N LYS A 162 13.09 -2.34 -13.10
CA LYS A 162 13.76 -3.64 -13.06
C LYS A 162 13.75 -4.22 -11.64
N GLY A 163 14.03 -3.38 -10.64
CA GLY A 163 14.01 -3.78 -9.23
C GLY A 163 12.61 -4.20 -8.78
N GLY A 164 11.59 -3.37 -9.08
CA GLY A 164 10.19 -3.71 -8.75
C GLY A 164 9.71 -4.99 -9.44
N ASN A 165 10.07 -5.17 -10.72
CA ASN A 165 9.68 -6.34 -11.50
C ASN A 165 10.47 -7.63 -11.18
N ALA A 166 11.58 -7.53 -10.47
CA ALA A 166 12.35 -8.73 -10.06
C ALA A 166 11.56 -9.66 -9.13
N PHE A 167 10.53 -9.15 -8.45
CA PHE A 167 9.67 -9.94 -7.57
C PHE A 167 8.74 -10.92 -8.32
N ARG A 168 8.61 -10.79 -9.67
CA ARG A 168 7.69 -11.60 -10.49
C ARG A 168 7.78 -13.09 -10.23
N GLU A 169 9.00 -13.66 -10.34
CA GLU A 169 9.21 -15.09 -10.25
C GLU A 169 8.71 -15.64 -8.91
N PHE A 170 8.98 -14.94 -7.82
CA PHE A 170 8.50 -15.33 -6.50
C PHE A 170 6.97 -15.22 -6.41
N ALA A 171 6.36 -14.11 -6.83
CA ALA A 171 4.93 -13.92 -6.80
C ALA A 171 4.19 -15.01 -7.61
N GLU A 172 4.64 -15.29 -8.83
CA GLU A 172 4.07 -16.33 -9.69
C GLU A 172 4.24 -17.73 -9.08
N SER A 173 5.35 -18.01 -8.38
CA SER A 173 5.53 -19.26 -7.65
C SER A 173 4.53 -19.48 -6.51
N LYS A 174 3.95 -18.39 -5.99
CA LYS A 174 2.89 -18.41 -4.98
C LYS A 174 1.47 -18.36 -5.59
N GLY A 175 1.37 -18.42 -6.91
CA GLY A 175 0.10 -18.41 -7.65
C GLY A 175 -0.48 -17.02 -7.90
N CYS A 176 0.30 -15.96 -7.69
CA CYS A 176 -0.12 -14.59 -8.01
C CYS A 176 0.08 -14.32 -9.52
N ARG A 177 -0.91 -13.70 -10.17
CA ARG A 177 -0.67 -13.02 -11.45
C ARG A 177 0.12 -11.75 -11.16
N PHE A 178 1.31 -11.58 -11.74
CA PHE A 178 2.14 -10.41 -11.51
C PHE A 178 1.97 -9.37 -12.63
N LEU A 179 1.63 -8.12 -12.27
CA LEU A 179 1.53 -7.02 -13.22
C LEU A 179 2.85 -6.25 -13.26
N SER A 180 3.66 -6.50 -14.28
CA SER A 180 4.91 -5.78 -14.47
C SER A 180 4.66 -4.37 -14.97
N ILE A 181 5.23 -3.40 -14.27
CA ILE A 181 5.17 -2.00 -14.64
C ILE A 181 6.47 -1.66 -15.38
N THR A 182 6.36 -1.07 -16.57
CA THR A 182 7.50 -0.71 -17.43
C THR A 182 7.59 0.78 -17.71
N ARG A 183 6.51 1.53 -17.45
CA ARG A 183 6.45 2.98 -17.67
C ARG A 183 5.35 3.62 -16.84
N ARG A 184 5.42 4.92 -16.67
CA ARG A 184 4.33 5.70 -16.07
C ARG A 184 3.08 5.67 -16.97
N GLY A 185 1.90 5.63 -16.35
CA GLY A 185 0.61 5.66 -17.04
C GLY A 185 0.22 4.35 -17.73
N GLU A 186 0.87 3.23 -17.41
CA GLU A 186 0.38 1.92 -17.83
C GLU A 186 -0.97 1.59 -17.21
N SER A 187 -1.82 0.93 -17.99
CA SER A 187 -3.11 0.42 -17.55
C SER A 187 -3.17 -1.09 -17.76
N PHE A 188 -3.81 -1.78 -16.83
CA PHE A 188 -3.98 -3.23 -16.86
C PHE A 188 -5.44 -3.58 -16.69
N ASP A 189 -5.91 -4.57 -17.46
CA ASP A 189 -7.18 -5.21 -17.19
C ASP A 189 -6.99 -6.26 -16.09
N ILE A 190 -7.76 -6.12 -15.01
CA ILE A 190 -7.74 -7.00 -13.85
C ILE A 190 -8.91 -7.99 -13.82
N THR A 191 -9.83 -7.92 -14.77
CA THR A 191 -11.06 -8.74 -14.82
C THR A 191 -10.89 -10.06 -15.59
N GLN A 192 -9.68 -10.38 -16.07
CA GLN A 192 -9.37 -11.63 -16.79
C GLN A 192 -8.59 -12.61 -15.93
#